data_e8bb57db623b24b70d43d31adc62304f
#
_entry.id   e8bb57db623b24b70d43d31adc62304f
#
_cell.length_a   1.000
_cell.length_b   1.000
_cell.length_c   1.000
_cell.angle_alpha   90.00
_cell.angle_beta   90.00
_cell.angle_gamma   90.00
#
_symmetry.space_group_name_H-M   'P 1'
#
loop_
_entity.id
_entity.type
_entity.pdbx_description
1 polymer ?
#
loop_
_entity_poly.entity_id
_entity_poly.type
_entity_poly.pdbx_seq_one_letter_code
_entity_poly.pdbx_strand_id
1 'polypeptide(L)'
;ESDATPEMQALAEKLSPMITAHSDEVYMNLALFNRIKAVHDNAGQLGLTPVQRRLTEKYYKRFVRNGALLSAADQDTLKSINTRLAALQLSFVNNVMSEIANNYVVVDNADRLSGLPKTTIDAAAKLAADKGMAGKWVFTPSASTRLAVLTSADDRSLREEMYKTYMATANRGNEFDNSKNINAILKLRQQKAKLLGFKTFADYAIDPVMAKTVDAAENLLLSIWKPAVKKVDEEVADMQKYADAHGAGYKIEAWDYYYFAEKVKAE
;
A
#
# COMPACT_ATOMS: atom_id res chain seq x y z
N GLU A 1 0.03 7.58 -12.51
CA GLU A 1 1.03 6.50 -12.18
C GLU A 1 0.72 5.20 -12.93
N SER A 2 -0.55 4.85 -13.18
CA SER A 2 -0.93 3.63 -13.92
C SER A 2 -0.52 3.63 -15.38
N ASP A 3 -0.32 4.80 -15.99
CA ASP A 3 0.05 5.00 -17.40
C ASP A 3 1.48 5.57 -17.53
N ALA A 4 2.34 5.33 -16.54
CA ALA A 4 3.70 5.84 -16.54
C ALA A 4 4.55 5.15 -17.62
N THR A 5 5.07 5.93 -18.56
CA THR A 5 6.05 5.45 -19.54
C THR A 5 7.44 5.25 -18.89
N PRO A 6 8.35 4.49 -19.51
CA PRO A 6 9.72 4.37 -19.02
C PRO A 6 10.42 5.73 -18.81
N GLU A 7 10.16 6.70 -19.70
CA GLU A 7 10.70 8.06 -19.58
C GLU A 7 10.15 8.78 -18.34
N MET A 8 8.86 8.62 -18.05
CA MET A 8 8.23 9.19 -16.84
C MET A 8 8.78 8.54 -15.56
N GLN A 9 9.05 7.23 -15.58
CA GLN A 9 9.68 6.52 -14.47
C GLN A 9 11.11 7.04 -14.23
N ALA A 10 11.92 7.16 -15.29
CA ALA A 10 13.28 7.73 -15.21
C ALA A 10 13.26 9.18 -14.70
N LEU A 11 12.28 9.97 -15.11
CA LEU A 11 12.09 11.34 -14.61
C LEU A 11 11.73 11.33 -13.11
N ALA A 12 10.85 10.45 -12.67
CA ALA A 12 10.49 10.31 -11.26
C ALA A 12 11.70 9.92 -10.40
N GLU A 13 12.56 9.01 -10.88
CA GLU A 13 13.80 8.63 -10.20
C GLU A 13 14.77 9.80 -10.06
N LYS A 14 14.84 10.67 -11.05
CA LYS A 14 15.68 11.89 -11.02
C LYS A 14 15.09 12.95 -10.09
N LEU A 15 13.77 13.16 -10.08
CA LEU A 15 13.11 14.22 -9.32
C LEU A 15 12.92 13.86 -7.83
N SER A 16 12.69 12.59 -7.50
CA SER A 16 12.41 12.16 -6.13
C SER A 16 13.49 12.58 -5.12
N PRO A 17 14.80 12.37 -5.37
CA PRO A 17 15.84 12.83 -4.45
C PRO A 17 15.92 14.36 -4.37
N MET A 18 15.65 15.09 -5.46
CA MET A 18 15.66 16.57 -5.46
C MET A 18 14.53 17.13 -4.59
N ILE A 19 13.33 16.58 -4.70
CA ILE A 19 12.17 16.98 -3.87
C ILE A 19 12.44 16.66 -2.40
N THR A 20 13.04 15.50 -2.12
CA THR A 20 13.42 15.09 -0.77
C THR A 20 14.45 16.07 -0.18
N ALA A 21 15.51 16.37 -0.92
CA ALA A 21 16.54 17.31 -0.50
C ALA A 21 15.96 18.72 -0.23
N HIS A 22 15.10 19.22 -1.12
CA HIS A 22 14.44 20.50 -0.91
C HIS A 22 13.55 20.50 0.35
N SER A 23 12.82 19.42 0.58
CA SER A 23 12.02 19.26 1.82
C SER A 23 12.92 19.30 3.07
N ASP A 24 14.06 18.61 3.04
CA ASP A 24 15.01 18.61 4.14
C ASP A 24 15.63 20.01 4.36
N GLU A 25 15.98 20.73 3.30
CA GLU A 25 16.45 22.13 3.38
C GLU A 25 15.46 23.04 4.09
N VAL A 26 14.18 22.93 3.77
CA VAL A 26 13.12 23.75 4.39
C VAL A 26 12.95 23.38 5.86
N TYR A 27 12.77 22.09 6.19
CA TYR A 27 12.43 21.67 7.55
C TYR A 27 13.62 21.61 8.51
N MET A 28 14.83 21.59 8.01
CA MET A 28 16.06 21.67 8.81
C MET A 28 16.67 23.09 8.81
N ASN A 29 15.99 24.08 8.21
CA ASN A 29 16.43 25.45 8.23
C ASN A 29 16.27 26.05 9.63
N LEU A 30 17.39 26.19 10.34
CA LEU A 30 17.42 26.65 11.71
C LEU A 30 16.91 28.12 11.86
N ALA A 31 17.22 28.97 10.90
CA ALA A 31 16.75 30.38 10.93
C ALA A 31 15.21 30.43 10.82
N LEU A 32 14.62 29.68 9.91
CA LEU A 32 13.17 29.60 9.77
C LEU A 32 12.54 28.93 11.00
N PHE A 33 13.12 27.82 11.48
CA PHE A 33 12.63 27.14 12.68
C PHE A 33 12.63 28.08 13.92
N ASN A 34 13.69 28.82 14.14
CA ASN A 34 13.79 29.74 15.28
C ASN A 34 12.69 30.82 15.26
N ARG A 35 12.27 31.30 14.09
CA ARG A 35 11.14 32.23 13.96
C ARG A 35 9.82 31.57 14.34
N ILE A 36 9.59 30.32 13.89
CA ILE A 36 8.40 29.54 14.25
C ILE A 36 8.40 29.22 15.74
N LYS A 37 9.55 28.84 16.28
CA LYS A 37 9.75 28.57 17.72
C LYS A 37 9.46 29.79 18.57
N ALA A 38 9.92 30.97 18.16
CA ALA A 38 9.64 32.22 18.89
C ALA A 38 8.13 32.52 18.98
N VAL A 39 7.37 32.29 17.90
CA VAL A 39 5.90 32.42 17.94
C VAL A 39 5.26 31.36 18.81
N HIS A 40 5.74 30.12 18.72
CA HIS A 40 5.24 28.98 19.51
C HIS A 40 5.44 29.23 21.01
N ASP A 41 6.64 29.60 21.43
CA ASP A 41 7.00 29.78 22.84
C ASP A 41 6.26 30.98 23.48
N ASN A 42 5.92 32.01 22.68
CA ASN A 42 5.18 33.19 23.12
C ASN A 42 3.67 33.14 22.81
N ALA A 43 3.14 31.98 22.34
CA ALA A 43 1.76 31.86 21.89
C ALA A 43 0.71 32.29 22.94
N GLY A 44 1.02 32.16 24.23
CA GLY A 44 0.15 32.61 25.34
C GLY A 44 0.03 34.14 25.46
N GLN A 45 1.05 34.90 25.00
CA GLN A 45 1.14 36.36 25.13
C GLN A 45 0.74 37.09 23.86
N LEU A 46 0.70 36.43 22.71
CA LEU A 46 0.48 37.02 21.38
C LEU A 46 -1.00 37.21 21.01
N GLY A 47 -1.94 36.91 21.90
CA GLY A 47 -3.38 37.05 21.61
C GLY A 47 -3.88 36.22 20.44
N LEU A 48 -3.22 35.09 20.13
CA LEU A 48 -3.56 34.21 19.00
C LEU A 48 -4.95 33.62 19.16
N THR A 49 -5.71 33.62 18.06
CA THR A 49 -6.97 32.86 17.97
C THR A 49 -6.71 31.37 18.15
N PRO A 50 -7.73 30.53 18.49
CA PRO A 50 -7.56 29.11 18.60
C PRO A 50 -7.00 28.46 17.31
N VAL A 51 -7.41 28.94 16.15
CA VAL A 51 -6.93 28.46 14.83
C VAL A 51 -5.45 28.81 14.64
N GLN A 52 -5.04 30.04 14.92
CA GLN A 52 -3.63 30.46 14.80
C GLN A 52 -2.74 29.70 15.78
N ARG A 53 -3.19 29.49 17.01
CA ARG A 53 -2.47 28.67 18.01
C ARG A 53 -2.28 27.25 17.53
N ARG A 54 -3.35 26.64 17.01
CA ARG A 54 -3.28 25.28 16.46
C ARG A 54 -2.35 25.19 15.23
N LEU A 55 -2.36 26.20 14.36
CA LEU A 55 -1.47 26.27 13.22
C LEU A 55 0.00 26.33 13.66
N THR A 56 0.31 27.23 14.61
CA THR A 56 1.66 27.38 15.16
C THR A 56 2.16 26.07 15.77
N GLU A 57 1.33 25.39 16.57
CA GLU A 57 1.65 24.08 17.14
C GLU A 57 1.96 23.04 16.07
N LYS A 58 1.13 22.98 15.02
CA LYS A 58 1.33 22.04 13.91
C LYS A 58 2.65 22.30 13.17
N TYR A 59 2.96 23.53 12.86
CA TYR A 59 4.21 23.87 12.18
C TYR A 59 5.42 23.58 13.06
N TYR A 60 5.39 23.98 14.35
CA TYR A 60 6.46 23.68 15.28
C TYR A 60 6.73 22.16 15.35
N LYS A 61 5.69 21.36 15.58
CA LYS A 61 5.81 19.89 15.61
C LYS A 61 6.33 19.32 14.29
N ARG A 62 5.90 19.88 13.16
CA ARG A 62 6.35 19.43 11.84
C ARG A 62 7.85 19.64 11.66
N PHE A 63 8.38 20.80 12.04
CA PHE A 63 9.81 21.07 11.99
C PHE A 63 10.60 20.15 12.93
N VAL A 64 10.18 20.01 14.17
CA VAL A 64 10.82 19.10 15.15
C VAL A 64 10.86 17.67 14.64
N ARG A 65 9.76 17.16 14.12
CA ARG A 65 9.65 15.81 13.56
C ARG A 65 10.47 15.58 12.29
N ASN A 66 10.89 16.64 11.62
CA ASN A 66 11.79 16.58 10.47
C ASN A 66 13.23 16.98 10.83
N GLY A 67 13.59 17.01 12.12
CA GLY A 67 14.97 17.09 12.56
C GLY A 67 15.48 18.50 12.85
N ALA A 68 14.61 19.52 12.98
CA ALA A 68 15.04 20.89 13.26
C ALA A 68 15.81 21.07 14.60
N LEU A 69 15.62 20.17 15.56
CA LEU A 69 16.33 20.17 16.85
C LEU A 69 17.60 19.29 16.87
N LEU A 70 17.90 18.58 15.78
CA LEU A 70 19.06 17.71 15.71
C LEU A 70 20.35 18.54 15.54
N SER A 71 21.48 17.96 15.95
CA SER A 71 22.81 18.46 15.62
C SER A 71 23.02 18.46 14.10
N ALA A 72 23.96 19.27 13.58
CA ALA A 72 24.28 19.29 12.16
C ALA A 72 24.68 17.90 11.63
N ALA A 73 25.46 17.14 12.38
CA ALA A 73 25.86 15.76 12.02
C ALA A 73 24.67 14.81 11.95
N ASP A 74 23.73 14.92 12.90
CA ASP A 74 22.50 14.12 12.90
C ASP A 74 21.53 14.53 11.80
N GLN A 75 21.46 15.81 11.46
CA GLN A 75 20.70 16.30 10.31
C GLN A 75 21.25 15.70 8.99
N ASP A 76 22.56 15.65 8.80
CA ASP A 76 23.17 15.06 7.61
C ASP A 76 22.90 13.54 7.55
N THR A 77 22.92 12.87 8.68
CA THR A 77 22.50 11.47 8.80
C THR A 77 21.02 11.30 8.41
N LEU A 78 20.14 12.18 8.91
CA LEU A 78 18.70 12.12 8.59
C LEU A 78 18.43 12.38 7.10
N LYS A 79 19.11 13.35 6.47
CA LYS A 79 19.05 13.60 5.02
C LYS A 79 19.43 12.36 4.21
N SER A 80 20.54 11.71 4.58
CA SER A 80 20.96 10.45 3.95
C SER A 80 19.88 9.35 4.07
N ILE A 81 19.30 9.19 5.26
CA ILE A 81 18.20 8.23 5.49
C ILE A 81 16.98 8.60 4.64
N ASN A 82 16.58 9.87 4.59
CA ASN A 82 15.41 10.33 3.82
C ASN A 82 15.60 10.07 2.32
N THR A 83 16.76 10.42 1.76
CA THR A 83 17.09 10.18 0.34
C THR A 83 17.04 8.69 -0.01
N ARG A 84 17.62 7.83 0.84
CA ARG A 84 17.59 6.37 0.63
C ARG A 84 16.19 5.80 0.77
N LEU A 85 15.40 6.28 1.73
CA LEU A 85 13.99 5.86 1.87
C LEU A 85 13.17 6.25 0.65
N ALA A 86 13.34 7.47 0.12
CA ALA A 86 12.64 7.92 -1.08
C ALA A 86 12.96 7.03 -2.29
N ALA A 87 14.24 6.73 -2.51
CA ALA A 87 14.66 5.84 -3.60
C ALA A 87 14.11 4.41 -3.46
N LEU A 88 14.18 3.83 -2.25
CA LEU A 88 13.66 2.47 -2.00
C LEU A 88 12.13 2.39 -2.13
N GLN A 89 11.41 3.42 -1.70
CA GLN A 89 9.95 3.50 -1.84
C GLN A 89 9.54 3.61 -3.31
N LEU A 90 10.25 4.41 -4.11
CA LEU A 90 10.02 4.51 -5.54
C LEU A 90 10.31 3.17 -6.24
N SER A 91 11.46 2.54 -5.94
CA SER A 91 11.79 1.21 -6.45
C SER A 91 10.74 0.17 -6.07
N PHE A 92 10.24 0.20 -4.82
CA PHE A 92 9.17 -0.69 -4.39
C PHE A 92 7.91 -0.55 -5.25
N VAL A 93 7.47 0.68 -5.51
CA VAL A 93 6.27 0.94 -6.33
C VAL A 93 6.51 0.51 -7.78
N ASN A 94 7.67 0.85 -8.36
CA ASN A 94 8.01 0.47 -9.72
C ASN A 94 8.04 -1.06 -9.89
N ASN A 95 8.61 -1.79 -8.91
CA ASN A 95 8.62 -3.25 -8.94
C ASN A 95 7.21 -3.84 -8.91
N VAL A 96 6.31 -3.33 -8.05
CA VAL A 96 4.91 -3.78 -8.00
C VAL A 96 4.21 -3.53 -9.34
N MET A 97 4.39 -2.35 -9.94
CA MET A 97 3.76 -2.00 -11.22
C MET A 97 4.30 -2.87 -12.36
N SER A 98 5.62 -3.09 -12.41
CA SER A 98 6.26 -3.96 -13.40
C SER A 98 5.81 -5.40 -13.25
N GLU A 99 5.71 -5.91 -12.02
CA GLU A 99 5.20 -7.26 -11.73
C GLU A 99 3.76 -7.44 -12.23
N ILE A 100 2.87 -6.48 -11.95
CA ILE A 100 1.47 -6.51 -12.41
C ILE A 100 1.39 -6.49 -13.94
N ALA A 101 2.27 -5.75 -14.61
CA ALA A 101 2.29 -5.65 -16.07
C ALA A 101 2.84 -6.91 -16.77
N ASN A 102 3.75 -7.63 -16.11
CA ASN A 102 4.50 -8.75 -16.72
C ASN A 102 4.06 -10.14 -16.23
N ASN A 103 3.44 -10.23 -15.05
CA ASN A 103 2.90 -11.49 -14.49
C ASN A 103 1.37 -11.47 -14.52
N TYR A 104 0.82 -12.11 -15.51
CA TYR A 104 -0.62 -12.16 -15.78
C TYR A 104 -1.07 -13.59 -16.10
N VAL A 105 -2.36 -13.84 -15.96
CA VAL A 105 -2.99 -15.11 -16.32
C VAL A 105 -3.38 -15.07 -17.80
N VAL A 106 -3.01 -16.09 -18.56
CA VAL A 106 -3.40 -16.26 -19.97
C VAL A 106 -4.42 -17.38 -20.08
N VAL A 107 -5.57 -17.06 -20.65
CA VAL A 107 -6.62 -18.04 -20.96
C VAL A 107 -6.68 -18.22 -22.47
N ASP A 108 -6.66 -19.47 -22.95
CA ASP A 108 -6.72 -19.85 -24.36
C ASP A 108 -7.97 -20.68 -24.71
N ASN A 109 -8.77 -21.06 -23.70
CA ASN A 109 -10.05 -21.76 -23.87
C ASN A 109 -11.20 -20.85 -23.39
N ALA A 110 -12.14 -20.55 -24.28
CA ALA A 110 -13.30 -19.70 -24.01
C ALA A 110 -14.23 -20.28 -22.91
N ASP A 111 -14.27 -21.59 -22.72
CA ASP A 111 -15.12 -22.21 -21.70
C ASP A 111 -14.74 -21.78 -20.27
N ARG A 112 -13.46 -21.44 -20.06
CA ARG A 112 -12.96 -20.93 -18.76
C ARG A 112 -13.45 -19.51 -18.42
N LEU A 113 -14.06 -18.81 -19.40
CA LEU A 113 -14.57 -17.44 -19.23
C LEU A 113 -16.00 -17.39 -18.71
N SER A 114 -16.64 -18.56 -18.51
CA SER A 114 -18.01 -18.62 -17.99
C SER A 114 -18.17 -17.83 -16.70
N GLY A 115 -19.29 -17.11 -16.59
CA GLY A 115 -19.60 -16.25 -15.43
C GLY A 115 -18.97 -14.86 -15.47
N LEU A 116 -17.91 -14.63 -16.27
CA LEU A 116 -17.26 -13.32 -16.33
C LEU A 116 -18.13 -12.28 -17.07
N PRO A 117 -18.15 -11.02 -16.60
CA PRO A 117 -18.79 -9.94 -17.33
C PRO A 117 -18.20 -9.74 -18.72
N LYS A 118 -19.05 -9.48 -19.73
CA LYS A 118 -18.60 -9.26 -21.10
C LYS A 118 -17.54 -8.16 -21.21
N THR A 119 -17.67 -7.08 -20.46
CA THR A 119 -16.69 -5.98 -20.42
C THR A 119 -15.31 -6.42 -19.96
N THR A 120 -15.25 -7.36 -19.02
CA THR A 120 -13.98 -7.95 -18.52
C THR A 120 -13.37 -8.86 -19.59
N ILE A 121 -14.17 -9.67 -20.28
CA ILE A 121 -13.73 -10.54 -21.37
C ILE A 121 -13.20 -9.71 -22.55
N ASP A 122 -13.92 -8.68 -22.97
CA ASP A 122 -13.52 -7.81 -24.08
C ASP A 122 -12.21 -7.05 -23.78
N ALA A 123 -12.05 -6.56 -22.55
CA ALA A 123 -10.81 -5.93 -22.09
C ALA A 123 -9.62 -6.90 -22.06
N ALA A 124 -9.85 -8.13 -21.60
CA ALA A 124 -8.83 -9.17 -21.58
C ALA A 124 -8.41 -9.61 -22.99
N ALA A 125 -9.36 -9.72 -23.92
CA ALA A 125 -9.08 -10.02 -25.33
C ALA A 125 -8.26 -8.89 -26.01
N LYS A 126 -8.62 -7.63 -25.75
CA LYS A 126 -7.88 -6.47 -26.24
C LYS A 126 -6.45 -6.49 -25.72
N LEU A 127 -6.26 -6.67 -24.41
CA LEU A 127 -4.94 -6.72 -23.80
C LEU A 127 -4.10 -7.87 -24.37
N ALA A 128 -4.71 -9.03 -24.63
CA ALA A 128 -4.03 -10.15 -25.27
C ALA A 128 -3.56 -9.79 -26.69
N ALA A 129 -4.41 -9.12 -27.49
CA ALA A 129 -4.03 -8.65 -28.82
C ALA A 129 -2.89 -7.63 -28.77
N ASP A 130 -2.95 -6.66 -27.85
CA ASP A 130 -1.90 -5.66 -27.63
C ASP A 130 -0.55 -6.30 -27.25
N LYS A 131 -0.57 -7.48 -26.60
CA LYS A 131 0.60 -8.29 -26.24
C LYS A 131 0.99 -9.33 -27.32
N GLY A 132 0.40 -9.28 -28.51
CA GLY A 132 0.70 -10.22 -29.61
C GLY A 132 0.09 -11.62 -29.44
N MET A 133 -0.89 -11.78 -28.55
CA MET A 133 -1.56 -13.05 -28.25
C MET A 133 -3.03 -13.04 -28.73
N ALA A 134 -3.26 -12.59 -29.96
CA ALA A 134 -4.61 -12.55 -30.53
C ALA A 134 -5.31 -13.92 -30.45
N GLY A 135 -6.60 -13.92 -30.14
CA GLY A 135 -7.40 -15.14 -29.92
C GLY A 135 -7.30 -15.73 -28.50
N LYS A 136 -6.56 -15.10 -27.59
CA LYS A 136 -6.50 -15.44 -26.16
C LYS A 136 -7.04 -14.29 -25.31
N TRP A 137 -7.05 -14.48 -24.00
CA TRP A 137 -7.45 -13.48 -23.01
C TRP A 137 -6.35 -13.34 -21.95
N VAL A 138 -5.97 -12.11 -21.64
CA VAL A 138 -4.94 -11.79 -20.64
C VAL A 138 -5.59 -11.05 -19.47
N PHE A 139 -5.44 -11.62 -18.28
CA PHE A 139 -5.94 -11.05 -17.03
C PHE A 139 -4.77 -10.66 -16.14
N THR A 140 -4.55 -9.36 -15.95
CA THR A 140 -3.54 -8.85 -15.00
C THR A 140 -4.05 -8.97 -13.56
N PRO A 141 -3.17 -9.13 -12.55
CA PRO A 141 -3.56 -9.16 -11.14
C PRO A 141 -3.86 -7.74 -10.57
N SER A 142 -4.31 -6.81 -11.42
CA SER A 142 -4.78 -5.50 -10.99
C SER A 142 -6.03 -5.62 -10.12
N ALA A 143 -6.30 -4.61 -9.28
CA ALA A 143 -7.41 -4.68 -8.32
C ALA A 143 -8.76 -4.97 -8.98
N SER A 144 -9.08 -4.28 -10.09
CA SER A 144 -10.35 -4.44 -10.81
C SER A 144 -10.48 -5.80 -11.50
N THR A 145 -9.44 -6.20 -12.26
CA THR A 145 -9.46 -7.48 -13.01
C THR A 145 -9.48 -8.67 -12.06
N ARG A 146 -8.63 -8.65 -11.03
CA ARG A 146 -8.61 -9.68 -10.01
C ARG A 146 -9.97 -9.84 -9.32
N LEU A 147 -10.58 -8.73 -8.89
CA LEU A 147 -11.88 -8.79 -8.21
C LEU A 147 -12.94 -9.36 -9.14
N ALA A 148 -12.99 -8.92 -10.42
CA ALA A 148 -13.94 -9.45 -11.39
C ALA A 148 -13.78 -10.97 -11.59
N VAL A 149 -12.55 -11.46 -11.72
CA VAL A 149 -12.28 -12.91 -11.85
C VAL A 149 -12.69 -13.67 -10.58
N LEU A 150 -12.24 -13.23 -9.40
CA LEU A 150 -12.53 -13.91 -8.14
C LEU A 150 -14.01 -13.90 -7.75
N THR A 151 -14.75 -12.89 -8.19
CA THR A 151 -16.19 -12.75 -7.89
C THR A 151 -17.07 -13.53 -8.87
N SER A 152 -16.70 -13.56 -10.16
CA SER A 152 -17.64 -13.92 -11.21
C SER A 152 -17.25 -15.15 -12.03
N ALA A 153 -15.95 -15.54 -12.11
CA ALA A 153 -15.55 -16.68 -12.92
C ALA A 153 -16.10 -17.99 -12.34
N ASP A 154 -16.85 -18.76 -13.16
CA ASP A 154 -17.33 -20.10 -12.75
C ASP A 154 -16.17 -21.11 -12.70
N ASP A 155 -15.14 -20.93 -13.53
CA ASP A 155 -13.94 -21.76 -13.53
C ASP A 155 -13.12 -21.53 -12.25
N ARG A 156 -13.16 -22.54 -11.35
CA ARG A 156 -12.42 -22.50 -10.08
C ARG A 156 -10.91 -22.42 -10.29
N SER A 157 -10.40 -23.08 -11.32
CA SER A 157 -8.96 -23.07 -11.60
C SER A 157 -8.47 -21.68 -12.04
N LEU A 158 -9.30 -20.92 -12.75
CA LEU A 158 -9.00 -19.56 -13.11
C LEU A 158 -8.98 -18.63 -11.88
N ARG A 159 -9.92 -18.83 -10.93
CA ARG A 159 -9.89 -18.09 -9.66
C ARG A 159 -8.63 -18.40 -8.85
N GLU A 160 -8.25 -19.69 -8.73
CA GLU A 160 -7.04 -20.13 -8.03
C GLU A 160 -5.77 -19.53 -8.66
N GLU A 161 -5.65 -19.60 -9.99
CA GLU A 161 -4.53 -19.05 -10.74
C GLU A 161 -4.39 -17.53 -10.56
N MET A 162 -5.50 -16.80 -10.67
CA MET A 162 -5.54 -15.35 -10.43
C MET A 162 -5.16 -15.01 -8.99
N TYR A 163 -5.71 -15.71 -8.01
CA TYR A 163 -5.39 -15.50 -6.60
C TYR A 163 -3.90 -15.72 -6.32
N LYS A 164 -3.33 -16.83 -6.77
CA LYS A 164 -1.91 -17.14 -6.58
C LYS A 164 -1.01 -16.15 -7.30
N THR A 165 -1.39 -15.72 -8.51
CA THR A 165 -0.67 -14.70 -9.27
C THR A 165 -0.63 -13.38 -8.51
N TYR A 166 -1.75 -12.95 -7.95
CA TYR A 166 -1.83 -11.74 -7.13
C TYR A 166 -1.04 -11.84 -5.83
N MET A 167 -1.18 -12.94 -5.07
CA MET A 167 -0.51 -13.11 -3.77
C MET A 167 1.01 -13.17 -3.88
N ALA A 168 1.53 -13.55 -5.04
CA ALA A 168 2.96 -13.58 -5.30
C ALA A 168 3.51 -12.27 -5.90
N THR A 169 2.68 -11.22 -6.04
CA THR A 169 3.12 -9.94 -6.62
C THR A 169 4.32 -9.36 -5.88
N ALA A 170 5.40 -9.10 -6.63
CA ALA A 170 6.69 -8.61 -6.17
C ALA A 170 7.33 -9.45 -5.03
N ASN A 171 7.04 -10.77 -5.02
CA ASN A 171 7.59 -11.75 -4.08
C ASN A 171 7.83 -13.11 -4.77
N ARG A 172 8.47 -13.09 -5.96
CA ARG A 172 8.73 -14.29 -6.78
C ARG A 172 10.21 -14.66 -6.87
N GLY A 173 11.10 -13.91 -6.20
CA GLY A 173 12.54 -14.09 -6.33
C GLY A 173 13.11 -13.65 -7.68
N ASN A 174 12.34 -12.90 -8.49
CA ASN A 174 12.75 -12.32 -9.77
C ASN A 174 13.30 -10.89 -9.60
N GLU A 175 13.55 -10.19 -10.71
CA GLU A 175 14.08 -8.83 -10.72
C GLU A 175 13.16 -7.79 -10.06
N PHE A 176 11.85 -8.09 -9.94
CA PHE A 176 10.85 -7.21 -9.31
C PHE A 176 10.59 -7.56 -7.84
N ASP A 177 11.32 -8.51 -7.26
CA ASP A 177 11.14 -8.93 -5.87
C ASP A 177 11.49 -7.82 -4.88
N ASN A 178 10.52 -7.50 -4.01
CA ASN A 178 10.64 -6.41 -3.04
C ASN A 178 11.18 -6.83 -1.66
N SER A 179 11.53 -8.09 -1.43
CA SER A 179 11.99 -8.56 -0.12
C SER A 179 13.20 -7.80 0.40
N LYS A 180 14.17 -7.48 -0.48
CA LYS A 180 15.35 -6.68 -0.12
C LYS A 180 14.98 -5.23 0.17
N ASN A 181 14.08 -4.62 -0.63
CA ASN A 181 13.60 -3.26 -0.43
C ASN A 181 12.86 -3.13 0.91
N ILE A 182 11.98 -4.07 1.23
CA ILE A 182 11.23 -4.10 2.50
C ILE A 182 12.21 -4.12 3.68
N ASN A 183 13.18 -5.03 3.67
CA ASN A 183 14.16 -5.13 4.75
C ASN A 183 15.00 -3.85 4.91
N ALA A 184 15.41 -3.23 3.80
CA ALA A 184 16.16 -1.97 3.84
C ALA A 184 15.30 -0.81 4.36
N ILE A 185 14.04 -0.70 3.91
CA ILE A 185 13.08 0.32 4.36
C ILE A 185 12.84 0.18 5.87
N LEU A 186 12.60 -1.03 6.38
CA LEU A 186 12.38 -1.27 7.81
C LEU A 186 13.58 -0.86 8.67
N LYS A 187 14.80 -1.20 8.24
CA LYS A 187 16.03 -0.79 8.94
C LYS A 187 16.19 0.73 8.96
N LEU A 188 15.99 1.40 7.83
CA LEU A 188 16.10 2.86 7.75
C LEU A 188 15.01 3.57 8.55
N ARG A 189 13.78 3.07 8.54
CA ARG A 189 12.68 3.59 9.38
C ARG A 189 13.02 3.49 10.85
N GLN A 190 13.59 2.38 11.30
CA GLN A 190 14.03 2.22 12.69
C GLN A 190 15.17 3.17 13.04
N GLN A 191 16.15 3.36 12.16
CA GLN A 191 17.24 4.33 12.36
C GLN A 191 16.68 5.75 12.45
N LYS A 192 15.78 6.14 11.54
CA LYS A 192 15.09 7.44 11.55
C LYS A 192 14.36 7.68 12.86
N ALA A 193 13.58 6.73 13.32
CA ALA A 193 12.84 6.85 14.57
C ALA A 193 13.77 7.07 15.77
N LYS A 194 14.83 6.28 15.89
CA LYS A 194 15.82 6.43 16.97
C LYS A 194 16.52 7.77 16.93
N LEU A 195 16.92 8.23 15.74
CA LEU A 195 17.58 9.52 15.57
C LEU A 195 16.70 10.68 16.01
N LEU A 196 15.38 10.56 15.79
CA LEU A 196 14.37 11.55 16.19
C LEU A 196 13.84 11.37 17.62
N GLY A 197 14.46 10.46 18.42
CA GLY A 197 14.13 10.25 19.84
C GLY A 197 12.95 9.32 20.11
N PHE A 198 12.47 8.58 19.10
CA PHE A 198 11.38 7.62 19.25
C PHE A 198 11.91 6.19 19.47
N LYS A 199 11.21 5.41 20.29
CA LYS A 199 11.55 4.00 20.57
C LYS A 199 11.45 3.14 19.31
N THR A 200 10.36 3.29 18.57
CA THR A 200 10.09 2.56 17.33
C THR A 200 9.58 3.49 16.24
N PHE A 201 9.56 3.00 14.98
CA PHE A 201 8.93 3.75 13.89
C PHE A 201 7.41 3.86 14.05
N ALA A 202 6.77 2.91 14.70
CA ALA A 202 5.34 2.98 15.04
C ALA A 202 5.07 4.15 16.00
N ASP A 203 5.89 4.33 17.03
CA ASP A 203 5.77 5.49 17.93
C ASP A 203 5.90 6.81 17.16
N TYR A 204 6.91 6.90 16.27
CA TYR A 204 7.08 8.06 15.40
C TYR A 204 5.86 8.30 14.50
N ALA A 205 5.32 7.26 13.88
CA ALA A 205 4.20 7.40 12.94
C ALA A 205 2.90 7.80 13.64
N ILE A 206 2.63 7.26 14.82
CA ILE A 206 1.37 7.44 15.57
C ILE A 206 1.32 8.74 16.38
N ASP A 207 2.46 9.30 16.79
CA ASP A 207 2.50 10.54 17.59
C ASP A 207 1.60 11.68 17.09
N PRO A 208 1.52 12.03 15.78
CA PRO A 208 0.68 13.13 15.31
C PRO A 208 -0.78 12.77 15.07
N VAL A 209 -1.17 11.48 15.13
CA VAL A 209 -2.54 11.02 14.81
C VAL A 209 -3.41 10.88 16.05
N MET A 210 -4.71 10.57 15.86
CA MET A 210 -5.69 10.53 16.95
C MET A 210 -5.37 9.51 18.04
N ALA A 211 -4.82 8.36 17.68
CA ALA A 211 -4.49 7.30 18.63
C ALA A 211 -3.40 7.68 19.64
N LYS A 212 -2.47 8.58 19.27
CA LYS A 212 -1.37 9.10 20.10
C LYS A 212 -0.33 8.08 20.54
N THR A 213 -0.72 6.86 20.84
CA THR A 213 0.16 5.77 21.32
C THR A 213 -0.05 4.50 20.49
N VAL A 214 1.00 3.68 20.41
CA VAL A 214 0.93 2.38 19.75
C VAL A 214 -0.10 1.49 20.45
N ASP A 215 -0.09 1.47 21.78
CA ASP A 215 -1.03 0.66 22.58
C ASP A 215 -2.49 1.03 22.32
N ALA A 216 -2.81 2.33 22.19
CA ALA A 216 -4.18 2.75 21.88
C ALA A 216 -4.62 2.29 20.50
N ALA A 217 -3.73 2.35 19.49
CA ALA A 217 -4.02 1.87 18.15
C ALA A 217 -4.16 0.34 18.13
N GLU A 218 -3.28 -0.40 18.80
CA GLU A 218 -3.32 -1.85 18.87
C GLU A 218 -4.57 -2.34 19.60
N ASN A 219 -4.91 -1.75 20.73
CA ASN A 219 -6.13 -2.08 21.48
C ASN A 219 -7.38 -1.88 20.62
N LEU A 220 -7.47 -0.78 19.86
CA LEU A 220 -8.57 -0.57 18.92
C LEU A 220 -8.62 -1.66 17.86
N LEU A 221 -7.49 -1.96 17.20
CA LEU A 221 -7.41 -3.01 16.19
C LEU A 221 -7.82 -4.38 16.75
N LEU A 222 -7.32 -4.76 17.92
CA LEU A 222 -7.64 -6.04 18.56
C LEU A 222 -9.11 -6.13 19.01
N SER A 223 -9.71 -5.00 19.41
CA SER A 223 -11.14 -4.97 19.76
C SER A 223 -12.05 -5.28 18.57
N ILE A 224 -11.61 -4.92 17.36
CA ILE A 224 -12.35 -5.18 16.12
C ILE A 224 -11.96 -6.56 15.53
N TRP A 225 -10.69 -6.93 15.61
CA TRP A 225 -10.14 -8.13 14.99
C TRP A 225 -10.82 -9.41 15.47
N LYS A 226 -10.92 -9.59 16.81
CA LYS A 226 -11.50 -10.80 17.39
C LYS A 226 -12.95 -11.08 16.93
N PRO A 227 -13.89 -10.12 17.04
CA PRO A 227 -15.24 -10.33 16.53
C PRO A 227 -15.27 -10.46 14.99
N ALA A 228 -14.39 -9.76 14.24
CA ALA A 228 -14.34 -9.88 12.80
C ALA A 228 -13.91 -11.29 12.33
N VAL A 229 -12.88 -11.87 12.94
CA VAL A 229 -12.45 -13.26 12.63
C VAL A 229 -13.58 -14.23 12.88
N LYS A 230 -14.25 -14.15 14.03
CA LYS A 230 -15.40 -15.00 14.33
C LYS A 230 -16.51 -14.86 13.27
N LYS A 231 -16.78 -13.62 12.82
CA LYS A 231 -17.80 -13.39 11.79
C LYS A 231 -17.42 -13.98 10.45
N VAL A 232 -16.15 -13.88 10.07
CA VAL A 232 -15.63 -14.53 8.84
C VAL A 232 -15.78 -16.04 8.91
N ASP A 233 -15.50 -16.68 10.06
CA ASP A 233 -15.69 -18.11 10.23
C ASP A 233 -17.16 -18.53 10.03
N GLU A 234 -18.12 -17.74 10.55
CA GLU A 234 -19.55 -17.97 10.33
C GLU A 234 -19.92 -17.82 8.85
N GLU A 235 -19.46 -16.76 8.19
CA GLU A 235 -19.72 -16.50 6.76
C GLU A 235 -19.13 -17.60 5.87
N VAL A 236 -17.91 -18.06 6.15
CA VAL A 236 -17.29 -19.19 5.41
C VAL A 236 -18.08 -20.48 5.61
N ALA A 237 -18.60 -20.74 6.82
CA ALA A 237 -19.45 -21.89 7.08
C ALA A 237 -20.76 -21.85 6.26
N ASP A 238 -21.38 -20.68 6.13
CA ASP A 238 -22.58 -20.51 5.31
C ASP A 238 -22.28 -20.65 3.82
N MET A 239 -21.16 -20.10 3.34
CA MET A 239 -20.68 -20.30 1.96
C MET A 239 -20.40 -21.79 1.68
N GLN A 240 -19.82 -22.54 2.64
CA GLN A 240 -19.58 -23.97 2.48
C GLN A 240 -20.89 -24.75 2.36
N LYS A 241 -21.90 -24.45 3.18
CA LYS A 241 -23.23 -25.08 3.07
C LYS A 241 -23.86 -24.81 1.69
N TYR A 242 -23.76 -23.57 1.21
CA TYR A 242 -24.23 -23.24 -0.13
C TYR A 242 -23.51 -24.05 -1.20
N ALA A 243 -22.18 -24.09 -1.14
CA ALA A 243 -21.34 -24.84 -2.10
C ALA A 243 -21.70 -26.33 -2.11
N ASP A 244 -21.87 -26.95 -0.95
CA ASP A 244 -22.23 -28.37 -0.80
C ASP A 244 -23.62 -28.66 -1.38
N ALA A 245 -24.59 -27.78 -1.11
CA ALA A 245 -25.97 -27.90 -1.63
C ALA A 245 -26.02 -27.76 -3.17
N HIS A 246 -25.03 -27.08 -3.78
CA HIS A 246 -24.95 -26.89 -5.23
C HIS A 246 -23.89 -27.79 -5.89
N GLY A 247 -23.47 -28.87 -5.22
CA GLY A 247 -22.64 -29.93 -5.79
C GLY A 247 -21.17 -29.58 -5.99
N ALA A 248 -20.63 -28.61 -5.24
CA ALA A 248 -19.22 -28.24 -5.36
C ALA A 248 -18.27 -29.40 -5.05
N GLY A 249 -18.58 -30.23 -4.02
CA GLY A 249 -17.81 -31.42 -3.69
C GLY A 249 -16.38 -31.15 -3.19
N TYR A 250 -16.07 -29.92 -2.79
CA TYR A 250 -14.76 -29.51 -2.28
C TYR A 250 -14.88 -28.50 -1.14
N LYS A 251 -13.84 -28.40 -0.32
CA LYS A 251 -13.73 -27.38 0.70
C LYS A 251 -13.41 -26.03 0.05
N ILE A 252 -14.12 -24.97 0.50
CA ILE A 252 -13.86 -23.60 0.07
C ILE A 252 -12.45 -23.18 0.51
N GLU A 253 -11.71 -22.61 -0.43
CA GLU A 253 -10.40 -22.01 -0.25
C GLU A 253 -10.45 -20.49 -0.44
N ALA A 254 -9.34 -19.80 -0.19
CA ALA A 254 -9.29 -18.33 -0.24
C ALA A 254 -9.70 -17.74 -1.61
N TRP A 255 -9.46 -18.43 -2.71
CA TRP A 255 -9.86 -18.02 -4.07
C TRP A 255 -11.34 -18.24 -4.37
N ASP A 256 -12.06 -18.97 -3.52
CA ASP A 256 -13.49 -19.23 -3.65
C ASP A 256 -14.34 -18.23 -2.87
N TYR A 257 -13.74 -17.48 -1.91
CA TYR A 257 -14.45 -16.62 -0.97
C TYR A 257 -15.36 -15.60 -1.67
N TYR A 258 -14.81 -14.78 -2.57
CA TYR A 258 -15.60 -13.76 -3.26
C TYR A 258 -16.72 -14.36 -4.12
N TYR A 259 -16.44 -15.48 -4.79
CA TYR A 259 -17.42 -16.15 -5.63
C TYR A 259 -18.62 -16.64 -4.82
N PHE A 260 -18.39 -17.37 -3.75
CA PHE A 260 -19.50 -17.88 -2.93
C PHE A 260 -20.15 -16.78 -2.08
N ALA A 261 -19.43 -15.76 -1.65
CA ALA A 261 -20.02 -14.60 -0.98
C ALA A 261 -21.09 -13.93 -1.84
N GLU A 262 -20.83 -13.73 -3.15
CA GLU A 262 -21.85 -13.16 -4.05
C GLU A 262 -23.01 -14.14 -4.33
N LYS A 263 -22.76 -15.45 -4.38
CA LYS A 263 -23.84 -16.44 -4.55
C LYS A 263 -24.78 -16.48 -3.34
N VAL A 264 -24.23 -16.54 -2.12
CA VAL A 264 -25.03 -16.50 -0.87
C VAL A 264 -25.80 -15.18 -0.72
N LYS A 265 -25.23 -14.08 -1.16
CA LYS A 265 -25.85 -12.76 -1.09
C LYS A 265 -27.02 -12.57 -2.08
N ALA A 266 -27.02 -13.36 -3.16
CA ALA A 266 -28.06 -13.30 -4.19
C ALA A 266 -29.29 -14.15 -3.86
N GLU A 267 -29.22 -15.07 -2.85
CA GLU A 267 -30.35 -15.78 -2.26
C GLU A 267 -31.12 -14.90 -1.27
#